data_47b350f3efc6ab3ff80cadfce1a1d954
#
_entry.id   47b350f3efc6ab3ff80cadfce1a1d954
#
_cell.length_a   1.000
_cell.length_b   1.000
_cell.length_c   1.000
_cell.angle_alpha   90.00
_cell.angle_beta   90.00
_cell.angle_gamma   90.00
#
_symmetry.space_group_name_H-M   'P 1'
#
loop_
_entity.id
_entity.type
_entity.pdbx_description
1 polymer ?
#
loop_
_entity_poly.entity_id
_entity_poly.type
_entity_poly.pdbx_seq_one_letter_code
_entity_poly.pdbx_strand_id
1 'polypeptide(L)' 'MSYKERVDRVIDFIGKHLDEELELDELCRIACFSKYHFHRLFTAYTGLPLMGYIKWLRLKRAAHHLIVHKEETIITIT' A
#
# COMPACT_ATOMS: atom_id res chain seq x y z
N MET A 1 2.14 -13.12 -18.27
CA MET A 1 1.58 -12.60 -17.05
C MET A 1 0.57 -11.51 -17.35
N SER A 2 -0.60 -11.54 -16.76
CA SER A 2 -1.62 -10.52 -17.00
C SER A 2 -1.27 -9.22 -16.28
N TYR A 3 -1.89 -8.13 -16.69
CA TYR A 3 -1.72 -6.84 -16.02
C TYR A 3 -2.15 -6.90 -14.56
N LYS A 4 -3.24 -7.63 -14.30
CA LYS A 4 -3.74 -7.83 -12.94
C LYS A 4 -2.70 -8.51 -12.05
N GLU A 5 -2.07 -9.56 -12.55
CA GLU A 5 -1.06 -10.27 -11.80
C GLU A 5 0.15 -9.40 -11.49
N ARG A 6 0.54 -8.53 -12.44
CA ARG A 6 1.64 -7.61 -12.24
C ARG A 6 1.31 -6.57 -11.16
N VAL A 7 0.10 -6.02 -11.21
CA VAL A 7 -0.35 -5.07 -10.21
C VAL A 7 -0.47 -5.75 -8.84
N ASP A 8 -1.00 -6.96 -8.81
CA ASP A 8 -1.13 -7.72 -7.56
C ASP A 8 0.23 -7.98 -6.90
N ARG A 9 1.26 -8.21 -7.70
CA ARG A 9 2.63 -8.38 -7.17
C ARG A 9 3.12 -7.12 -6.47
N VAL A 10 2.84 -5.96 -7.07
CA VAL A 10 3.21 -4.69 -6.46
C VAL A 10 2.43 -4.46 -5.17
N ILE A 11 1.14 -4.73 -5.19
CA ILE A 11 0.29 -4.58 -4.01
C ILE A 11 0.79 -5.46 -2.87
N ASP A 12 1.13 -6.70 -3.18
CA ASP A 12 1.68 -7.63 -2.20
C ASP A 12 3.00 -7.13 -1.64
N PHE A 13 3.89 -6.66 -2.51
CA PHE A 13 5.18 -6.10 -2.11
C PHE A 13 4.99 -4.89 -1.19
N ILE A 14 4.10 -3.99 -1.55
CA ILE A 14 3.81 -2.81 -0.73
C ILE A 14 3.35 -3.23 0.66
N GLY A 15 2.43 -4.21 0.72
CA GLY A 15 1.92 -4.68 2.00
C GLY A 15 2.97 -5.28 2.91
N LYS A 16 3.98 -5.91 2.32
CA LYS A 16 5.07 -6.53 3.08
C LYS A 16 6.16 -5.55 3.49
N HIS A 17 6.23 -4.39 2.85
CA HIS A 17 7.31 -3.42 3.05
C HIS A 17 6.80 -2.04 3.45
N LEU A 18 5.65 -1.96 4.11
CA LEU A 18 5.06 -0.68 4.52
C LEU A 18 5.93 0.10 5.50
N ASP A 19 6.76 -0.60 6.29
CA ASP A 19 7.65 0.02 7.26
C ASP A 19 8.91 0.59 6.62
N GLU A 20 9.12 0.31 5.34
CA GLU A 20 10.29 0.74 4.61
C GLU A 20 9.95 1.89 3.68
N GLU A 21 10.99 2.57 3.20
CA GLU A 21 10.81 3.58 2.17
C GLU A 21 10.55 2.89 0.83
N LEU A 22 9.41 3.21 0.21
CA LEU A 22 9.00 2.60 -1.04
C LEU A 22 9.27 3.58 -2.19
N GLU A 23 10.08 3.15 -3.15
CA GLU A 23 10.42 3.96 -4.30
C GLU A 23 9.61 3.54 -5.53
N LEU A 24 9.14 4.54 -6.27
CA LEU A 24 8.35 4.32 -7.48
C LEU A 24 9.10 3.49 -8.51
N ASP A 25 10.39 3.78 -8.72
CA ASP A 25 11.20 3.06 -9.70
C ASP A 25 11.28 1.57 -9.40
N GLU A 26 11.43 1.23 -8.13
CA GLU A 26 11.47 -0.16 -7.70
C GLU A 26 10.16 -0.87 -7.94
N LEU A 27 9.06 -0.22 -7.61
CA LEU A 27 7.73 -0.77 -7.79
C LEU A 27 7.41 -0.98 -9.28
N CYS A 28 7.81 -0.05 -10.13
CA CYS A 28 7.66 -0.19 -11.58
C CYS A 28 8.45 -1.37 -12.11
N ARG A 29 9.64 -1.61 -11.59
CA ARG A 29 10.45 -2.76 -11.99
C ARG A 29 9.79 -4.07 -11.61
N ILE A 30 9.21 -4.14 -10.42
CA ILE A 30 8.50 -5.34 -9.96
C ILE A 30 7.31 -5.63 -10.86
N ALA A 31 6.59 -4.60 -11.27
CA ALA A 31 5.44 -4.73 -12.17
C ALA A 31 5.83 -4.90 -13.64
N CYS A 32 7.09 -4.64 -13.98
CA CYS A 32 7.58 -4.68 -15.36
C CYS A 32 6.86 -3.67 -16.27
N PHE A 33 6.58 -2.50 -15.74
CA PHE A 33 5.94 -1.41 -16.48
C PHE A 33 6.80 -0.15 -16.47
N SER A 34 6.58 0.72 -17.46
CA SER A 34 7.10 2.09 -17.40
C SER A 34 6.32 2.86 -16.33
N LYS A 35 6.91 3.96 -15.85
CA LYS A 35 6.26 4.78 -14.82
C LYS A 35 4.87 5.25 -15.24
N TYR A 36 4.73 5.67 -16.50
CA TYR A 36 3.46 6.15 -17.01
C TYR A 36 2.40 5.06 -17.05
N HIS A 37 2.74 3.90 -17.61
CA HIS A 37 1.84 2.76 -17.69
C HIS A 37 1.46 2.25 -16.31
N PHE A 38 2.46 2.12 -15.44
CA PHE A 38 2.24 1.66 -14.06
C PHE A 38 1.26 2.57 -13.33
N HIS A 39 1.49 3.88 -13.41
CA HIS A 39 0.64 4.84 -12.73
C HIS A 39 -0.80 4.75 -13.21
N ARG A 40 -1.01 4.69 -14.51
CA ARG A 40 -2.35 4.58 -15.09
C ARG A 40 -3.06 3.29 -14.69
N LEU A 41 -2.37 2.17 -14.81
CA LEU A 41 -2.94 0.87 -14.49
C LEU A 41 -3.20 0.72 -13.00
N PHE A 42 -2.28 1.20 -12.18
CA PHE A 42 -2.44 1.13 -10.74
C PHE A 42 -3.64 1.97 -10.29
N THR A 43 -3.76 3.19 -10.79
CA THR A 43 -4.89 4.06 -10.46
C THR A 43 -6.21 3.46 -10.93
N ALA A 44 -6.23 2.90 -12.14
CA ALA A 44 -7.43 2.26 -12.66
C ALA A 44 -7.83 1.04 -11.84
N TYR A 45 -6.85 0.30 -11.35
CA TYR A 45 -7.10 -0.94 -10.62
C TYR A 45 -7.52 -0.68 -9.16
N THR A 46 -6.84 0.25 -8.49
CA THR A 46 -7.08 0.51 -7.06
C THR A 46 -8.00 1.70 -6.79
N GLY A 47 -8.17 2.57 -7.78
CA GLY A 47 -8.91 3.82 -7.61
C GLY A 47 -8.12 4.94 -6.98
N LEU A 48 -6.84 4.71 -6.66
CA LEU A 48 -5.98 5.69 -6.01
C LEU A 48 -4.63 5.75 -6.70
N PRO A 49 -4.00 6.93 -6.74
CA PRO A 49 -2.61 7.00 -7.18
C PRO A 49 -1.71 6.25 -6.20
N LEU A 50 -0.55 5.80 -6.70
CA LEU A 50 0.35 4.95 -5.91
C LEU A 50 0.66 5.52 -4.52
N MET A 51 1.08 6.78 -4.45
CA MET A 51 1.46 7.37 -3.17
C MET A 51 0.25 7.52 -2.24
N GLY A 52 -0.92 7.82 -2.80
CA GLY A 52 -2.16 7.87 -2.04
C GLY A 52 -2.55 6.51 -1.49
N TYR A 53 -2.35 5.47 -2.28
CA TYR A 53 -2.63 4.09 -1.86
C TYR A 53 -1.73 3.66 -0.72
N ILE A 54 -0.43 3.95 -0.83
CA ILE A 54 0.54 3.63 0.23
C ILE A 54 0.18 4.36 1.52
N LYS A 55 -0.14 5.64 1.41
CA LYS A 55 -0.54 6.45 2.55
C LYS A 55 -1.81 5.87 3.20
N TRP A 56 -2.78 5.48 2.38
CA TRP A 56 -4.01 4.88 2.86
C TRP A 56 -3.75 3.58 3.61
N LEU A 57 -2.88 2.72 3.07
CA LEU A 57 -2.52 1.47 3.74
C LEU A 57 -1.82 1.72 5.07
N ARG A 58 -0.93 2.70 5.12
CA ARG A 58 -0.24 3.06 6.37
C ARG A 58 -1.21 3.56 7.41
N LEU A 59 -2.16 4.39 7.00
CA LEU A 59 -3.19 4.88 7.90
C LEU A 59 -4.11 3.75 8.38
N LYS A 60 -4.48 2.87 7.48
CA LYS A 60 -5.32 1.72 7.82
C LYS A 60 -4.62 0.79 8.80
N ARG A 61 -3.34 0.55 8.60
CA ARG A 61 -2.55 -0.28 9.51
C ARG A 61 -2.43 0.38 10.89
N ALA A 62 -2.19 1.69 10.93
CA ALA A 62 -2.12 2.43 12.17
C ALA A 62 -3.46 2.42 12.90
N ALA A 63 -4.55 2.62 12.18
CA ALA A 63 -5.90 2.56 12.76
C ALA A 63 -6.21 1.19 13.32
N HIS A 64 -5.85 0.13 12.60
CA HIS A 64 -6.03 -1.24 13.08
C HIS A 64 -5.23 -1.49 14.35
N HIS A 65 -3.99 -1.02 14.38
CA HIS A 65 -3.14 -1.13 15.55
C HIS A 65 -3.74 -0.42 16.76
N LEU A 66 -4.27 0.77 16.55
CA LEU A 66 -4.94 1.54 17.60
C LEU A 66 -6.19 0.82 18.11
N ILE A 67 -6.96 0.21 17.22
CA ILE A 67 -8.15 -0.55 17.60
C ILE A 67 -7.76 -1.75 18.46
N VAL A 68 -6.71 -2.47 18.08
CA VAL A 68 -6.23 -3.63 18.84
C VAL A 68 -5.80 -3.24 20.25
N HIS A 69 -5.17 -2.06 20.41
CA HIS A 69 -4.70 -1.58 21.71
C HIS A 69 -5.68 -0.65 22.40
N LYS A 70 -6.85 -0.46 21.83
CA LYS A 70 -7.84 0.49 22.35
C LYS A 70 -8.31 0.13 23.74
N GLU A 71 -8.50 -1.15 24.01
CA GLU A 71 -8.95 -1.60 25.33
C GLU A 71 -7.97 -1.22 26.42
N GLU A 72 -6.69 -1.40 26.18
CA GLU A 72 -5.66 -1.00 27.13
C GLU A 72 -5.65 0.50 27.36
N THR A 73 -5.79 1.26 26.27
CA THR A 73 -5.81 2.72 26.33
C THR A 73 -7.02 3.22 27.12
N ILE A 74 -8.18 2.64 26.88
CA ILE A 74 -9.42 3.02 27.58
C ILE A 74 -9.31 2.68 29.06
N ILE A 75 -8.80 1.52 29.38
CA ILE A 75 -8.62 1.09 30.77
C ILE A 75 -7.64 2.01 31.48
N THR A 76 -6.58 2.43 30.79
CA THR A 76 -5.59 3.32 31.36
C THR A 76 -6.14 4.71 31.64
N ILE A 77 -7.00 5.21 30.75
CA ILE A 77 -7.60 6.53 30.86
C ILE A 77 -8.68 6.56 31.93
N THR A 78 -9.46 5.50 32.01
CA THR A 78 -10.55 5.40 32.97
C THR A 78 -10.07 4.87 34.30
#